data_c252880a06c194d0d9232114e7bc5275
#
_entry.id   c252880a06c194d0d9232114e7bc5275
#
_cell.length_a   1.000
_cell.length_b   1.000
_cell.length_c   1.000
_cell.angle_alpha   90.00
_cell.angle_beta   90.00
_cell.angle_gamma   90.00
#
_symmetry.space_group_name_H-M   'P 1'
#
loop_
_entity.id
_entity.type
_entity.pdbx_description
1 polymer ?
#
loop_
_entity_poly.entity_id
_entity_poly.type
_entity_poly.pdbx_seq_one_letter_code
_entity_poly.pdbx_strand_id
1 'polypeptide(L)'
;MKRFLSGSLCALLAAWFCCQVRVTASEGEATLTSWPMFRGGPSLQGVSPGALPDKPVLKWSFKVGDPIKSSAAIEGGLVFIGADNGILYAIDLLTGKEKWQQTTDGMIESSPLVLGDRVFVGSSDGYLYAFEKATGKPLWKYETDDQILGAPNWVKSPDGKSFWIVTGSYDYFLHCVDAATGKGVWKYETGNYINGAPAISDGKTVFGGCDALLHVISLADGTKVNEIEAGAYIPGSAAMDGDRVYVGHYESEFLCFDLKEAALKWTYRDRNFPYYSSPAITDKWVIVGGRDKRLHCLDRETGKDRWKFSTRGKVDSSPVVSRDKIVVGSSDGRLYIVSLSEGKELWSYEIGESIIASPAVIDQWIVVGAEDGFVYAFGK
;
A
#
# COMPACT_ATOMS: atom_id res chain seq x y z
N MET A 1 -56.07 -2.94 75.58
CA MET A 1 -57.29 -3.69 75.11
C MET A 1 -57.33 -3.52 73.57
N LYS A 2 -56.87 -4.57 72.88
CA LYS A 2 -57.60 -5.38 71.88
C LYS A 2 -58.25 -4.59 70.72
N ARG A 3 -57.77 -4.78 69.46
CA ARG A 3 -58.31 -5.77 68.53
C ARG A 3 -57.52 -5.85 67.27
N PHE A 4 -57.21 -7.08 66.85
CA PHE A 4 -56.76 -7.53 65.55
C PHE A 4 -57.80 -7.25 64.47
N LEU A 5 -57.33 -6.90 63.27
CA LEU A 5 -58.03 -7.19 62.01
C LEU A 5 -57.03 -7.48 60.91
N SER A 6 -57.13 -8.67 60.41
CA SER A 6 -56.50 -9.28 59.29
C SER A 6 -56.99 -8.67 57.96
N GLY A 7 -56.09 -8.32 57.07
CA GLY A 7 -56.41 -7.94 55.67
C GLY A 7 -55.57 -8.75 54.71
N SER A 8 -56.28 -9.64 54.01
CA SER A 8 -55.70 -10.47 52.94
C SER A 8 -55.13 -9.68 51.81
N LEU A 9 -53.89 -9.98 51.47
CA LEU A 9 -53.16 -9.42 50.27
C LEU A 9 -53.40 -10.38 49.10
N CYS A 10 -54.22 -9.98 48.11
CA CYS A 10 -54.37 -10.65 46.84
C CYS A 10 -53.09 -10.38 45.97
N ALA A 11 -52.31 -11.42 45.74
CA ALA A 11 -51.19 -11.39 44.80
C ALA A 11 -51.71 -11.54 43.37
N LEU A 12 -51.62 -10.47 42.58
CA LEU A 12 -51.78 -10.48 41.13
C LEU A 12 -50.43 -10.88 40.47
N LEU A 13 -50.33 -12.12 40.02
CA LEU A 13 -49.28 -12.63 39.16
C LEU A 13 -49.47 -12.05 37.74
N ALA A 14 -48.71 -11.02 37.39
CA ALA A 14 -48.55 -10.59 36.01
C ALA A 14 -47.50 -11.47 35.32
N ALA A 15 -47.97 -12.37 34.45
CA ALA A 15 -47.12 -13.17 33.56
C ALA A 15 -46.53 -12.26 32.49
N TRP A 16 -45.24 -11.96 32.61
CA TRP A 16 -44.45 -11.34 31.52
C TRP A 16 -44.16 -12.42 30.50
N PHE A 17 -44.83 -12.37 29.36
CA PHE A 17 -44.49 -13.10 28.15
C PHE A 17 -43.24 -12.40 27.52
N CYS A 18 -42.06 -12.90 27.84
CA CYS A 18 -40.83 -12.48 27.19
C CYS A 18 -40.83 -13.08 25.79
N CYS A 19 -41.24 -12.28 24.80
CA CYS A 19 -41.12 -12.62 23.39
C CYS A 19 -39.64 -12.56 23.05
N GLN A 20 -38.93 -13.70 23.10
CA GLN A 20 -37.58 -13.83 22.60
C GLN A 20 -37.64 -13.77 21.05
N VAL A 21 -37.41 -12.58 20.50
CA VAL A 21 -37.10 -12.44 19.12
C VAL A 21 -35.75 -13.13 18.91
N ARG A 22 -35.75 -14.33 18.37
CA ARG A 22 -34.57 -14.96 17.83
C ARG A 22 -34.18 -14.14 16.60
N VAL A 23 -33.20 -13.23 16.76
CA VAL A 23 -32.45 -12.68 15.65
C VAL A 23 -31.61 -13.85 15.10
N THR A 24 -32.09 -14.47 14.04
CA THR A 24 -31.25 -15.30 13.22
C THR A 24 -30.19 -14.36 12.62
N ALA A 25 -28.95 -14.48 13.09
CA ALA A 25 -27.82 -13.85 12.44
C ALA A 25 -27.83 -14.33 10.98
N SER A 26 -28.06 -13.44 10.03
CA SER A 26 -27.79 -13.68 8.62
C SER A 26 -26.33 -14.09 8.50
N GLU A 27 -26.07 -15.15 7.76
CA GLU A 27 -24.71 -15.57 7.38
C GLU A 27 -23.97 -14.35 6.88
N GLY A 28 -22.84 -14.04 7.54
CA GLY A 28 -22.16 -12.76 7.43
C GLY A 28 -21.84 -12.40 5.98
N GLU A 29 -22.23 -11.20 5.59
CA GLU A 29 -21.50 -10.47 4.55
C GLU A 29 -20.02 -10.48 4.97
N ALA A 30 -19.22 -11.22 4.22
CA ALA A 30 -17.76 -11.19 4.40
C ALA A 30 -17.34 -9.74 4.25
N THR A 31 -16.93 -9.10 5.35
CA THR A 31 -16.38 -7.76 5.29
C THR A 31 -15.14 -7.86 4.42
N LEU A 32 -15.23 -7.32 3.19
CA LEU A 32 -14.10 -7.23 2.28
C LEU A 32 -12.97 -6.50 3.04
N THR A 33 -11.84 -7.17 3.20
CA THR A 33 -10.65 -6.53 3.76
C THR A 33 -10.24 -5.40 2.83
N SER A 34 -9.62 -4.35 3.36
CA SER A 34 -9.20 -3.20 2.56
C SER A 34 -7.70 -3.26 2.23
N TRP A 35 -7.33 -2.58 1.15
CA TRP A 35 -5.96 -2.28 0.73
C TRP A 35 -5.90 -0.80 0.35
N PRO A 36 -6.00 0.11 1.33
CA PRO A 36 -6.38 1.50 1.08
C PRO A 36 -5.27 2.36 0.49
N MET A 37 -4.08 1.83 0.34
CA MET A 37 -2.91 2.55 -0.14
C MET A 37 -1.83 1.60 -0.67
N PHE A 38 -0.81 2.17 -1.29
CA PHE A 38 0.39 1.44 -1.69
C PHE A 38 0.96 0.61 -0.54
N ARG A 39 1.24 -0.67 -0.79
CA ARG A 39 1.74 -1.67 0.18
C ARG A 39 0.80 -1.98 1.35
N GLY A 40 -0.46 -1.52 1.31
CA GLY A 40 -1.52 -1.88 2.23
C GLY A 40 -1.57 -1.12 3.56
N GLY A 41 -0.51 -0.42 3.93
CA GLY A 41 -0.48 0.33 5.19
C GLY A 41 0.71 1.28 5.31
N PRO A 42 0.72 2.19 6.30
CA PRO A 42 1.69 3.28 6.41
C PRO A 42 3.17 2.83 6.51
N SER A 43 3.45 1.70 7.12
CA SER A 43 4.81 1.14 7.21
C SER A 43 5.29 0.43 5.93
N LEU A 44 4.45 0.36 4.91
CA LEU A 44 4.72 -0.18 3.56
C LEU A 44 5.19 -1.64 3.55
N GLN A 45 4.72 -2.45 4.48
CA GLN A 45 5.18 -3.85 4.64
C GLN A 45 4.72 -4.79 3.53
N GLY A 46 3.70 -4.47 2.76
CA GLY A 46 3.26 -5.30 1.65
C GLY A 46 2.69 -6.66 2.08
N VAL A 47 1.97 -6.70 3.20
CA VAL A 47 1.35 -7.92 3.74
C VAL A 47 -0.15 -7.74 3.84
N SER A 48 -0.90 -8.65 3.22
CA SER A 48 -2.36 -8.73 3.29
C SER A 48 -2.80 -9.80 4.30
N PRO A 49 -3.74 -9.51 5.20
CA PRO A 49 -4.31 -10.54 6.09
C PRO A 49 -5.28 -11.48 5.36
N GLY A 50 -5.73 -11.11 4.17
CA GLY A 50 -6.68 -11.88 3.35
C GLY A 50 -6.13 -13.24 2.93
N ALA A 51 -7.02 -14.16 2.56
CA ALA A 51 -6.66 -15.44 1.95
C ALA A 51 -6.92 -15.38 0.44
N LEU A 52 -6.05 -15.96 -0.34
CA LEU A 52 -6.23 -16.09 -1.79
C LEU A 52 -6.66 -17.50 -2.16
N PRO A 53 -7.49 -17.67 -3.20
CA PRO A 53 -7.78 -18.97 -3.77
C PRO A 53 -6.49 -19.61 -4.33
N ASP A 54 -6.44 -20.93 -4.39
CA ASP A 54 -5.28 -21.63 -4.94
C ASP A 54 -5.11 -21.38 -6.44
N LYS A 55 -6.21 -21.24 -7.15
CA LYS A 55 -6.25 -20.95 -8.58
C LYS A 55 -7.25 -19.83 -8.87
N PRO A 56 -6.85 -18.56 -8.66
CA PRO A 56 -7.73 -17.45 -8.99
C PRO A 56 -8.05 -17.43 -10.48
N VAL A 57 -9.28 -17.02 -10.80
CA VAL A 57 -9.73 -16.83 -12.18
C VAL A 57 -9.90 -15.36 -12.49
N LEU A 58 -9.72 -14.97 -13.73
CA LEU A 58 -10.02 -13.61 -14.17
C LEU A 58 -11.52 -13.35 -14.01
N LYS A 59 -11.86 -12.34 -13.22
CA LYS A 59 -13.26 -11.92 -12.98
C LYS A 59 -13.68 -10.84 -13.96
N TRP A 60 -12.80 -9.88 -14.17
CA TRP A 60 -12.98 -8.80 -15.13
C TRP A 60 -11.64 -8.17 -15.53
N SER A 61 -11.64 -7.51 -16.68
CA SER A 61 -10.64 -6.55 -17.08
C SER A 61 -11.31 -5.23 -17.46
N PHE A 62 -10.66 -4.11 -17.11
CA PHE A 62 -11.13 -2.77 -17.39
C PHE A 62 -10.12 -2.05 -18.27
N LYS A 63 -10.54 -1.57 -19.45
CA LYS A 63 -9.66 -0.91 -20.40
C LYS A 63 -9.50 0.56 -20.05
N VAL A 64 -8.27 0.96 -19.78
CA VAL A 64 -7.82 2.35 -19.61
C VAL A 64 -7.32 2.93 -20.91
N GLY A 65 -6.52 2.13 -21.65
CA GLY A 65 -6.00 2.48 -22.97
C GLY A 65 -4.56 2.95 -22.99
N ASP A 66 -4.01 3.41 -21.85
CA ASP A 66 -2.63 3.84 -21.66
C ASP A 66 -1.96 3.04 -20.54
N PRO A 67 -0.61 2.92 -20.53
CA PRO A 67 0.12 2.16 -19.53
C PRO A 67 -0.27 2.48 -18.09
N ILE A 68 -0.30 1.45 -17.25
CA ILE A 68 -0.64 1.59 -15.82
C ILE A 68 0.56 1.19 -14.99
N LYS A 69 1.21 2.17 -14.37
CA LYS A 69 2.32 2.02 -13.43
C LYS A 69 1.87 2.19 -11.97
N SER A 70 0.78 2.93 -11.78
CA SER A 70 0.10 3.10 -10.49
C SER A 70 -0.35 1.75 -9.93
N SER A 71 -0.14 1.52 -8.63
CA SER A 71 -0.69 0.35 -7.93
C SER A 71 -2.08 0.68 -7.40
N ALA A 72 -3.01 -0.25 -7.51
CA ALA A 72 -4.39 -0.02 -7.08
C ALA A 72 -4.51 0.14 -5.55
N ALA A 73 -5.45 0.99 -5.12
CA ALA A 73 -5.99 1.00 -3.76
C ALA A 73 -7.41 0.41 -3.78
N ILE A 74 -7.77 -0.36 -2.75
CA ILE A 74 -9.10 -1.00 -2.63
C ILE A 74 -9.72 -0.62 -1.30
N GLU A 75 -10.86 0.05 -1.34
CA GLU A 75 -11.57 0.46 -0.13
C GLU A 75 -13.08 0.61 -0.38
N GLY A 76 -13.89 0.03 0.54
CA GLY A 76 -15.36 0.14 0.45
C GLY A 76 -15.96 -0.46 -0.83
N GLY A 77 -15.35 -1.52 -1.38
CA GLY A 77 -15.81 -2.17 -2.62
C GLY A 77 -15.44 -1.42 -3.90
N LEU A 78 -14.61 -0.40 -3.81
CA LEU A 78 -14.09 0.35 -4.95
C LEU A 78 -12.58 0.11 -5.13
N VAL A 79 -12.16 0.06 -6.38
CA VAL A 79 -10.76 0.04 -6.81
C VAL A 79 -10.42 1.43 -7.34
N PHE A 80 -9.37 2.05 -6.80
CA PHE A 80 -8.85 3.33 -7.28
C PHE A 80 -7.49 3.09 -7.93
N ILE A 81 -7.28 3.64 -9.12
CA ILE A 81 -6.04 3.44 -9.89
C ILE A 81 -5.81 4.62 -10.84
N GLY A 82 -4.58 5.09 -10.91
CA GLY A 82 -4.14 6.10 -11.88
C GLY A 82 -3.53 5.44 -13.12
N ALA A 83 -3.37 6.22 -14.19
CA ALA A 83 -2.71 5.77 -15.41
C ALA A 83 -1.94 6.89 -16.12
N ASP A 84 -1.13 6.53 -17.12
CA ASP A 84 -0.31 7.47 -17.87
C ASP A 84 -1.13 8.45 -18.73
N ASN A 85 -2.44 8.21 -18.93
CA ASN A 85 -3.36 9.18 -19.56
C ASN A 85 -3.79 10.33 -18.62
N GLY A 86 -3.27 10.37 -17.40
CA GLY A 86 -3.61 11.41 -16.43
C GLY A 86 -4.98 11.26 -15.77
N ILE A 87 -5.58 10.08 -15.83
CA ILE A 87 -6.91 9.83 -15.27
C ILE A 87 -6.82 8.93 -14.04
N LEU A 88 -7.47 9.35 -12.95
CA LEU A 88 -7.77 8.54 -11.79
C LEU A 88 -9.14 7.89 -11.98
N TYR A 89 -9.18 6.57 -11.94
CA TYR A 89 -10.40 5.77 -12.07
C TYR A 89 -10.86 5.25 -10.72
N ALA A 90 -12.18 5.22 -10.51
CA ALA A 90 -12.84 4.43 -9.47
C ALA A 90 -13.71 3.37 -10.12
N ILE A 91 -13.42 2.10 -9.84
CA ILE A 91 -14.01 0.94 -10.47
C ILE A 91 -14.70 0.10 -9.38
N ASP A 92 -15.88 -0.40 -9.63
CA ASP A 92 -16.56 -1.33 -8.74
C ASP A 92 -15.81 -2.68 -8.72
N LEU A 93 -15.37 -3.09 -7.56
CA LEU A 93 -14.54 -4.29 -7.38
C LEU A 93 -15.24 -5.57 -7.86
N LEU A 94 -16.55 -5.70 -7.64
CA LEU A 94 -17.27 -6.93 -7.96
C LEU A 94 -17.63 -7.04 -9.45
N THR A 95 -17.91 -5.89 -10.08
CA THR A 95 -18.44 -5.88 -11.45
C THR A 95 -17.45 -5.39 -12.52
N GLY A 96 -16.35 -4.75 -12.12
CA GLY A 96 -15.39 -4.12 -13.03
C GLY A 96 -15.94 -2.89 -13.77
N LYS A 97 -17.09 -2.35 -13.33
CA LYS A 97 -17.69 -1.17 -13.96
C LYS A 97 -17.14 0.11 -13.35
N GLU A 98 -16.88 1.08 -14.20
CA GLU A 98 -16.52 2.42 -13.76
C GLU A 98 -17.65 3.04 -12.93
N LYS A 99 -17.26 3.67 -11.82
CA LYS A 99 -18.16 4.50 -10.98
C LYS A 99 -17.97 5.98 -11.30
N TRP A 100 -16.72 6.39 -11.38
CA TRP A 100 -16.32 7.74 -11.77
C TRP A 100 -14.86 7.76 -12.24
N GLN A 101 -14.51 8.83 -12.93
CA GLN A 101 -13.13 9.14 -13.29
C GLN A 101 -12.86 10.63 -13.11
N GLN A 102 -11.60 11.00 -12.86
CA GLN A 102 -11.14 12.38 -12.76
C GLN A 102 -9.80 12.55 -13.46
N THR A 103 -9.67 13.65 -14.17
CA THR A 103 -8.47 13.97 -14.97
C THR A 103 -7.57 14.95 -14.24
N THR A 104 -6.27 14.72 -14.30
CA THR A 104 -5.18 15.64 -13.95
C THR A 104 -4.52 16.15 -15.23
N ASP A 105 -3.66 17.16 -15.12
CA ASP A 105 -2.96 17.73 -16.28
C ASP A 105 -1.67 16.95 -16.65
N GLY A 106 -1.33 15.88 -15.88
CA GLY A 106 -0.17 15.04 -16.09
C GLY A 106 -0.45 13.56 -15.82
N MET A 107 0.52 12.69 -16.09
CA MET A 107 0.43 11.26 -15.82
C MET A 107 0.23 10.97 -14.33
N ILE A 108 -0.49 9.90 -14.00
CA ILE A 108 -0.68 9.42 -12.63
C ILE A 108 0.05 8.08 -12.46
N GLU A 109 1.37 8.16 -12.18
CA GLU A 109 2.17 7.00 -11.78
C GLU A 109 2.06 6.74 -10.27
N SER A 110 1.78 7.78 -9.49
CA SER A 110 1.53 7.70 -8.06
C SER A 110 0.38 6.74 -7.75
N SER A 111 0.55 5.90 -6.73
CA SER A 111 -0.52 5.00 -6.28
C SER A 111 -1.48 5.76 -5.36
N PRO A 112 -2.82 5.61 -5.54
CA PRO A 112 -3.79 6.31 -4.71
C PRO A 112 -3.73 5.91 -3.24
N LEU A 113 -4.03 6.87 -2.37
CA LEU A 113 -4.28 6.69 -0.94
C LEU A 113 -5.75 6.97 -0.65
N VAL A 114 -6.44 6.05 -0.01
CA VAL A 114 -7.82 6.25 0.48
C VAL A 114 -7.79 6.44 2.00
N LEU A 115 -8.29 7.57 2.46
CA LEU A 115 -8.37 7.89 3.89
C LEU A 115 -9.75 8.48 4.21
N GLY A 116 -10.57 7.72 4.94
CA GLY A 116 -11.94 8.11 5.25
C GLY A 116 -12.82 8.22 3.99
N ASP A 117 -13.33 9.41 3.74
CA ASP A 117 -14.17 9.76 2.60
C ASP A 117 -13.40 10.38 1.42
N ARG A 118 -12.08 10.31 1.41
CA ARG A 118 -11.21 10.96 0.42
C ARG A 118 -10.25 10.00 -0.25
N VAL A 119 -9.89 10.36 -1.49
CA VAL A 119 -8.82 9.73 -2.27
C VAL A 119 -7.77 10.79 -2.58
N PHE A 120 -6.51 10.48 -2.32
CA PHE A 120 -5.37 11.34 -2.61
C PHE A 120 -4.47 10.69 -3.64
N VAL A 121 -3.93 11.48 -4.57
CA VAL A 121 -3.02 10.99 -5.59
C VAL A 121 -2.08 12.10 -6.06
N GLY A 122 -0.81 11.78 -6.27
CA GLY A 122 0.15 12.66 -6.92
C GLY A 122 0.07 12.55 -8.44
N SER A 123 0.48 13.59 -9.14
CA SER A 123 0.54 13.62 -10.59
C SER A 123 1.88 14.21 -11.08
N SER A 124 2.26 13.86 -12.29
CA SER A 124 3.45 14.43 -12.95
C SER A 124 3.29 15.89 -13.34
N ASP A 125 2.11 16.48 -13.14
CA ASP A 125 1.86 17.92 -13.28
C ASP A 125 2.31 18.74 -12.05
N GLY A 126 2.88 18.08 -11.03
CA GLY A 126 3.37 18.73 -9.81
C GLY A 126 2.30 18.95 -8.75
N TYR A 127 1.11 18.36 -8.87
CA TYR A 127 0.07 18.50 -7.87
C TYR A 127 -0.23 17.21 -7.10
N LEU A 128 -0.47 17.37 -5.80
CA LEU A 128 -1.17 16.38 -4.98
C LEU A 128 -2.66 16.74 -4.99
N TYR A 129 -3.49 15.82 -5.47
CA TYR A 129 -4.93 15.98 -5.59
C TYR A 129 -5.68 15.28 -4.47
N ALA A 130 -6.81 15.84 -4.06
CA ALA A 130 -7.79 15.19 -3.19
C ALA A 130 -9.17 15.20 -3.84
N PHE A 131 -9.80 14.03 -3.83
CA PHE A 131 -11.15 13.82 -4.37
C PHE A 131 -12.06 13.19 -3.32
N GLU A 132 -13.37 13.47 -3.40
CA GLU A 132 -14.38 12.76 -2.65
C GLU A 132 -14.46 11.29 -3.13
N LYS A 133 -14.29 10.33 -2.22
CA LYS A 133 -14.24 8.90 -2.55
C LYS A 133 -15.46 8.40 -3.30
N ALA A 134 -16.65 8.84 -2.90
CA ALA A 134 -17.91 8.32 -3.44
C ALA A 134 -18.22 8.83 -4.86
N THR A 135 -17.85 10.06 -5.18
CA THR A 135 -18.30 10.75 -6.40
C THR A 135 -17.17 11.18 -7.32
N GLY A 136 -15.92 11.17 -6.82
CA GLY A 136 -14.78 11.75 -7.52
C GLY A 136 -14.73 13.27 -7.52
N LYS A 137 -15.67 13.96 -6.84
CA LYS A 137 -15.69 15.43 -6.82
C LYS A 137 -14.36 15.98 -6.32
N PRO A 138 -13.69 16.90 -7.06
CA PRO A 138 -12.48 17.57 -6.59
C PRO A 138 -12.72 18.34 -5.29
N LEU A 139 -11.84 18.16 -4.31
CA LEU A 139 -11.90 18.85 -3.01
C LEU A 139 -10.86 19.96 -2.94
N TRP A 140 -9.61 19.64 -3.24
CA TRP A 140 -8.49 20.56 -3.27
C TRP A 140 -7.33 19.96 -4.08
N LYS A 141 -6.37 20.79 -4.46
CA LYS A 141 -5.06 20.39 -4.95
C LYS A 141 -3.99 21.23 -4.25
N TYR A 142 -2.83 20.60 -4.01
CA TYR A 142 -1.65 21.20 -3.41
C TYR A 142 -0.51 21.17 -4.41
N GLU A 143 0.10 22.33 -4.67
CA GLU A 143 1.17 22.50 -5.66
C GLU A 143 2.54 22.20 -5.05
N THR A 144 3.34 21.42 -5.76
CA THR A 144 4.79 21.28 -5.61
C THR A 144 5.46 21.85 -6.85
N ASP A 145 6.78 22.09 -6.79
CA ASP A 145 7.47 22.72 -7.91
C ASP A 145 7.88 21.71 -9.02
N ASP A 146 7.65 20.39 -8.81
CA ASP A 146 7.93 19.31 -9.79
C ASP A 146 7.05 18.08 -9.50
N GLN A 147 7.21 17.02 -10.28
CA GLN A 147 6.40 15.80 -10.32
C GLN A 147 6.28 15.09 -8.96
N ILE A 148 5.11 14.51 -8.72
CA ILE A 148 4.83 13.60 -7.59
C ILE A 148 4.59 12.20 -8.15
N LEU A 149 5.63 11.36 -8.16
CA LEU A 149 5.56 9.98 -8.68
C LEU A 149 5.37 8.95 -7.56
N GLY A 150 5.91 9.21 -6.37
CA GLY A 150 5.74 8.35 -5.20
C GLY A 150 4.30 8.36 -4.68
N ALA A 151 3.89 7.24 -4.08
CA ALA A 151 2.58 7.15 -3.43
C ALA A 151 2.54 8.04 -2.17
N PRO A 152 1.46 8.80 -1.94
CA PRO A 152 1.27 9.52 -0.69
C PRO A 152 1.02 8.55 0.46
N ASN A 153 1.43 8.95 1.66
CA ASN A 153 1.16 8.27 2.91
C ASN A 153 0.46 9.20 3.89
N TRP A 154 0.03 8.71 5.04
CA TRP A 154 -0.73 9.50 6.00
C TRP A 154 -0.30 9.28 7.44
N VAL A 155 -0.52 10.29 8.28
CA VAL A 155 -0.31 10.25 9.73
C VAL A 155 -1.38 11.08 10.45
N LYS A 156 -1.67 10.76 11.70
CA LYS A 156 -2.42 11.67 12.57
C LYS A 156 -1.54 12.85 12.98
N SER A 157 -2.13 14.06 13.01
CA SER A 157 -1.47 15.23 13.60
C SER A 157 -1.03 14.95 15.05
N PRO A 158 0.00 15.63 15.58
CA PRO A 158 0.48 15.42 16.96
C PRO A 158 -0.59 15.61 18.04
N ASP A 159 -1.57 16.49 17.79
CA ASP A 159 -2.71 16.71 18.69
C ASP A 159 -3.85 15.69 18.52
N GLY A 160 -3.73 14.77 17.55
CA GLY A 160 -4.68 13.71 17.22
C GLY A 160 -5.99 14.17 16.60
N LYS A 161 -6.14 15.46 16.25
CA LYS A 161 -7.41 16.05 15.77
C LYS A 161 -7.59 16.03 14.26
N SER A 162 -6.49 15.94 13.51
CA SER A 162 -6.50 15.93 12.05
C SER A 162 -5.64 14.82 11.48
N PHE A 163 -5.68 14.65 10.17
CA PHE A 163 -4.80 13.77 9.43
C PHE A 163 -3.95 14.60 8.49
N TRP A 164 -2.71 14.20 8.30
CA TRP A 164 -1.78 14.80 7.38
C TRP A 164 -1.39 13.80 6.30
N ILE A 165 -1.20 14.29 5.10
CA ILE A 165 -0.69 13.53 3.96
C ILE A 165 0.78 13.89 3.80
N VAL A 166 1.63 12.85 3.65
CA VAL A 166 3.07 12.99 3.46
C VAL A 166 3.43 12.42 2.09
N THR A 167 4.09 13.22 1.25
CA THR A 167 4.47 12.82 -0.11
C THR A 167 5.82 13.42 -0.51
N GLY A 168 6.62 12.65 -1.23
CA GLY A 168 7.84 13.15 -1.86
C GLY A 168 7.57 13.72 -3.24
N SER A 169 8.36 14.70 -3.66
CA SER A 169 8.32 15.30 -4.98
C SER A 169 9.72 15.34 -5.62
N TYR A 170 9.76 15.52 -6.93
CA TYR A 170 10.99 15.77 -7.68
C TYR A 170 11.51 17.19 -7.50
N ASP A 171 10.77 18.05 -6.80
CA ASP A 171 11.22 19.37 -6.34
C ASP A 171 12.22 19.31 -5.17
N TYR A 172 12.67 18.10 -4.79
CA TYR A 172 13.61 17.79 -3.71
C TYR A 172 12.99 17.89 -2.30
N PHE A 173 11.68 18.09 -2.19
CA PHE A 173 11.05 18.19 -0.87
C PHE A 173 10.16 16.99 -0.56
N LEU A 174 10.21 16.60 0.72
CA LEU A 174 9.13 15.86 1.34
C LEU A 174 8.12 16.87 1.88
N HIS A 175 6.88 16.77 1.43
CA HIS A 175 5.79 17.65 1.81
C HIS A 175 4.86 16.99 2.81
N CYS A 176 4.39 17.75 3.79
CA CYS A 176 3.31 17.38 4.69
C CYS A 176 2.16 18.35 4.52
N VAL A 177 0.98 17.83 4.25
CA VAL A 177 -0.20 18.60 3.87
C VAL A 177 -1.39 18.17 4.74
N ASP A 178 -2.17 19.14 5.25
CA ASP A 178 -3.38 18.83 6.00
C ASP A 178 -4.43 18.18 5.08
N ALA A 179 -4.85 16.97 5.41
CA ALA A 179 -5.73 16.15 4.60
C ALA A 179 -7.12 16.77 4.38
N ALA A 180 -7.60 17.61 5.30
CA ALA A 180 -8.91 18.22 5.22
C ALA A 180 -8.91 19.45 4.30
N THR A 181 -7.84 20.23 4.32
CA THR A 181 -7.82 21.58 3.72
C THR A 181 -6.87 21.72 2.54
N GLY A 182 -5.93 20.79 2.35
CA GLY A 182 -4.88 20.89 1.33
C GLY A 182 -3.81 21.94 1.65
N LYS A 183 -3.76 22.47 2.87
CA LYS A 183 -2.72 23.44 3.27
C LYS A 183 -1.44 22.72 3.68
N GLY A 184 -0.29 23.26 3.23
CA GLY A 184 1.02 22.81 3.69
C GLY A 184 1.17 22.98 5.21
N VAL A 185 1.73 21.96 5.85
CA VAL A 185 2.02 21.95 7.29
C VAL A 185 3.50 22.18 7.52
N TRP A 186 4.33 21.38 6.90
CA TRP A 186 5.78 21.50 6.87
C TRP A 186 6.33 20.86 5.59
N LYS A 187 7.56 21.19 5.25
CA LYS A 187 8.33 20.51 4.21
C LYS A 187 9.78 20.33 4.63
N TYR A 188 10.41 19.28 4.13
CA TYR A 188 11.80 18.92 4.42
C TYR A 188 12.56 18.81 3.10
N GLU A 189 13.70 19.50 2.98
CA GLU A 189 14.55 19.54 1.79
C GLU A 189 15.57 18.39 1.80
N THR A 190 15.70 17.70 0.67
CA THR A 190 16.70 16.66 0.38
C THR A 190 17.71 17.17 -0.65
N GLY A 191 18.77 16.39 -0.88
CA GLY A 191 19.79 16.74 -1.87
C GLY A 191 19.41 16.47 -3.32
N ASN A 192 18.32 15.72 -3.58
CA ASN A 192 17.89 15.30 -4.92
C ASN A 192 16.44 14.79 -4.92
N TYR A 193 15.95 14.28 -6.08
CA TYR A 193 14.61 13.74 -6.28
C TYR A 193 14.20 12.68 -5.24
N ILE A 194 12.94 12.73 -4.80
CA ILE A 194 12.33 11.70 -3.96
C ILE A 194 11.45 10.81 -4.85
N ASN A 195 11.89 9.56 -5.09
CA ASN A 195 11.22 8.63 -6.00
C ASN A 195 10.12 7.79 -5.32
N GLY A 196 10.41 7.30 -4.12
CA GLY A 196 9.57 6.32 -3.43
C GLY A 196 8.50 6.95 -2.55
N ALA A 197 7.58 6.11 -2.11
CA ALA A 197 6.63 6.46 -1.06
C ALA A 197 7.37 6.56 0.29
N PRO A 198 7.06 7.54 1.14
CA PRO A 198 7.60 7.63 2.50
C PRO A 198 6.96 6.57 3.40
N ALA A 199 7.75 5.68 4.00
CA ALA A 199 7.27 4.71 4.99
C ALA A 199 7.11 5.40 6.35
N ILE A 200 6.05 5.06 7.09
CA ILE A 200 5.69 5.72 8.35
C ILE A 200 5.55 4.69 9.48
N SER A 201 6.24 4.91 10.58
CA SER A 201 6.09 4.18 11.85
C SER A 201 6.55 5.05 13.03
N ASP A 202 5.92 4.88 14.19
CA ASP A 202 6.36 5.44 15.49
C ASP A 202 6.72 6.94 15.46
N GLY A 203 5.89 7.74 14.77
CA GLY A 203 6.07 9.20 14.69
C GLY A 203 7.20 9.65 13.77
N LYS A 204 7.78 8.74 13.00
CA LYS A 204 8.84 9.02 12.03
C LYS A 204 8.41 8.61 10.63
N THR A 205 8.98 9.26 9.64
CA THR A 205 8.94 8.79 8.25
C THR A 205 10.34 8.49 7.75
N VAL A 206 10.45 7.44 6.93
CA VAL A 206 11.69 7.01 6.30
C VAL A 206 11.48 6.89 4.80
N PHE A 207 12.40 7.48 4.05
CA PHE A 207 12.38 7.44 2.59
C PHE A 207 13.79 7.62 2.04
N GLY A 208 13.99 7.25 0.80
CA GLY A 208 15.22 7.48 0.05
C GLY A 208 14.93 8.20 -1.26
N GLY A 209 15.99 8.62 -1.91
CA GLY A 209 15.92 9.33 -3.18
C GLY A 209 17.20 9.16 -4.01
N CYS A 210 17.42 10.09 -4.93
CA CYS A 210 18.58 10.12 -5.80
C CYS A 210 19.82 10.76 -5.16
N ASP A 211 19.81 11.06 -3.87
CA ASP A 211 20.95 11.59 -3.10
C ASP A 211 21.77 10.50 -2.39
N ALA A 212 21.39 9.23 -2.55
CA ALA A 212 22.02 8.08 -1.93
C ALA A 212 21.89 8.04 -0.39
N LEU A 213 20.94 8.78 0.17
CA LEU A 213 20.67 8.84 1.60
C LEU A 213 19.32 8.19 1.94
N LEU A 214 19.25 7.59 3.11
CA LEU A 214 18.03 7.20 3.77
C LEU A 214 17.70 8.26 4.84
N HIS A 215 16.67 9.05 4.59
CA HIS A 215 16.23 10.13 5.47
C HIS A 215 15.29 9.61 6.54
N VAL A 216 15.48 10.05 7.78
CA VAL A 216 14.61 9.76 8.93
C VAL A 216 14.11 11.09 9.49
N ILE A 217 12.83 11.37 9.33
CA ILE A 217 12.22 12.67 9.62
C ILE A 217 11.13 12.52 10.69
N SER A 218 11.10 13.46 11.64
CA SER A 218 10.02 13.59 12.62
C SER A 218 8.73 14.04 11.94
N LEU A 219 7.67 13.26 12.11
CA LEU A 219 6.36 13.60 11.54
C LEU A 219 5.67 14.75 12.30
N ALA A 220 6.13 15.09 13.50
CA ALA A 220 5.52 16.14 14.29
C ALA A 220 5.76 17.54 13.71
N ASP A 221 6.95 17.75 13.13
CA ASP A 221 7.42 19.08 12.74
C ASP A 221 8.28 19.11 11.46
N GLY A 222 8.52 17.96 10.82
CA GLY A 222 9.36 17.86 9.62
C GLY A 222 10.86 18.00 9.88
N THR A 223 11.31 17.93 11.16
CA THR A 223 12.72 18.03 11.46
C THR A 223 13.47 16.74 11.20
N LYS A 224 14.74 16.87 10.80
CA LYS A 224 15.64 15.73 10.63
C LYS A 224 15.92 15.03 11.96
N VAL A 225 15.61 13.73 12.02
CA VAL A 225 16.02 12.85 13.12
C VAL A 225 17.37 12.23 12.84
N ASN A 226 17.54 11.72 11.60
CA ASN A 226 18.77 11.10 11.15
C ASN A 226 18.87 11.11 9.62
N GLU A 227 20.09 10.92 9.11
CA GLU A 227 20.41 10.59 7.74
C GLU A 227 21.41 9.44 7.76
N ILE A 228 21.18 8.42 6.92
CA ILE A 228 22.03 7.23 6.87
C ILE A 228 22.48 7.04 5.43
N GLU A 229 23.77 6.91 5.21
CA GLU A 229 24.32 6.62 3.89
C GLU A 229 23.86 5.24 3.41
N ALA A 230 23.16 5.19 2.29
CA ALA A 230 22.73 3.96 1.65
C ALA A 230 23.74 3.48 0.58
N GLY A 231 24.71 4.31 0.23
CA GLY A 231 25.77 3.98 -0.73
C GLY A 231 25.41 4.21 -2.20
N ALA A 232 24.12 4.26 -2.55
CA ALA A 232 23.65 4.54 -3.91
C ALA A 232 22.19 5.01 -3.91
N TYR A 233 21.74 5.51 -5.07
CA TYR A 233 20.38 5.96 -5.31
C TYR A 233 19.33 4.89 -4.95
N ILE A 234 18.28 5.29 -4.25
CA ILE A 234 17.16 4.44 -3.83
C ILE A 234 15.99 4.66 -4.78
N PRO A 235 15.73 3.72 -5.72
CA PRO A 235 14.68 3.90 -6.73
C PRO A 235 13.29 3.49 -6.24
N GLY A 236 13.20 2.62 -5.24
CA GLY A 236 11.96 2.11 -4.66
C GLY A 236 11.65 2.70 -3.29
N SER A 237 10.58 2.22 -2.70
CA SER A 237 10.21 2.63 -1.34
C SER A 237 10.82 1.70 -0.30
N ALA A 238 11.27 2.28 0.80
CA ALA A 238 11.64 1.51 1.99
C ALA A 238 10.38 0.90 2.64
N ALA A 239 10.56 -0.19 3.38
CA ALA A 239 9.54 -0.72 4.29
C ALA A 239 10.06 -0.71 5.71
N MET A 240 9.17 -0.43 6.67
CA MET A 240 9.49 -0.36 8.09
C MET A 240 8.81 -1.46 8.89
N ASP A 241 9.50 -1.95 9.92
CA ASP A 241 8.90 -2.72 10.98
C ASP A 241 9.55 -2.38 12.32
N GLY A 242 8.88 -1.54 13.10
CA GLY A 242 9.48 -0.84 14.22
C GLY A 242 10.68 -0.01 13.78
N ASP A 243 11.81 -0.20 14.44
CA ASP A 243 13.06 0.49 14.11
C ASP A 243 13.86 -0.15 12.95
N ARG A 244 13.37 -1.27 12.38
CA ARG A 244 14.02 -1.92 11.23
C ARG A 244 13.51 -1.33 9.91
N VAL A 245 14.44 -1.02 9.01
CA VAL A 245 14.17 -0.50 7.67
C VAL A 245 14.83 -1.37 6.63
N TYR A 246 14.09 -1.70 5.59
CA TYR A 246 14.51 -2.57 4.50
C TYR A 246 14.37 -1.85 3.18
N VAL A 247 15.44 -1.79 2.38
CA VAL A 247 15.45 -1.03 1.13
C VAL A 247 16.48 -1.58 0.14
N GLY A 248 16.14 -1.54 -1.15
CA GLY A 248 17.07 -1.83 -2.23
C GLY A 248 17.62 -0.55 -2.86
N HIS A 249 18.79 -0.62 -3.49
CA HIS A 249 19.36 0.51 -4.20
C HIS A 249 19.94 0.15 -5.58
N TYR A 250 20.36 1.17 -6.32
CA TYR A 250 20.78 1.05 -7.71
C TYR A 250 22.06 0.22 -7.89
N GLU A 251 23.00 0.25 -6.94
CA GLU A 251 24.28 -0.48 -6.97
C GLU A 251 24.16 -1.95 -6.54
N SER A 252 22.97 -2.55 -6.77
CA SER A 252 22.74 -4.00 -6.67
C SER A 252 22.79 -4.57 -5.26
N GLU A 253 22.54 -3.76 -4.24
CA GLU A 253 22.44 -4.23 -2.85
C GLU A 253 21.06 -3.99 -2.30
N PHE A 254 20.68 -4.88 -1.40
CA PHE A 254 19.49 -4.79 -0.58
C PHE A 254 19.90 -4.74 0.90
N LEU A 255 19.43 -3.74 1.62
CA LEU A 255 19.96 -3.32 2.90
C LEU A 255 18.92 -3.44 4.01
N CYS A 256 19.38 -3.77 5.22
CA CYS A 256 18.61 -3.64 6.44
C CYS A 256 19.32 -2.72 7.41
N PHE A 257 18.66 -1.66 7.82
CA PHE A 257 19.13 -0.73 8.83
C PHE A 257 18.35 -0.86 10.13
N ASP A 258 18.98 -0.51 11.24
CA ASP A 258 18.36 -0.30 12.53
C ASP A 258 18.42 1.20 12.85
N LEU A 259 17.26 1.84 12.94
CA LEU A 259 17.17 3.29 13.17
C LEU A 259 17.58 3.70 14.59
N LYS A 260 17.36 2.82 15.58
CA LYS A 260 17.71 3.09 16.96
C LYS A 260 19.22 3.08 17.17
N GLU A 261 19.90 2.14 16.52
CA GLU A 261 21.36 2.04 16.55
C GLU A 261 22.02 2.92 15.48
N ALA A 262 21.25 3.49 14.56
CA ALA A 262 21.70 4.20 13.36
C ALA A 262 22.75 3.38 12.56
N ALA A 263 22.53 2.09 12.41
CA ALA A 263 23.50 1.15 11.91
C ALA A 263 22.94 0.22 10.84
N LEU A 264 23.80 -0.08 9.85
CA LEU A 264 23.58 -1.16 8.90
C LEU A 264 23.68 -2.51 9.63
N LYS A 265 22.64 -3.34 9.55
CA LYS A 265 22.59 -4.66 10.19
C LYS A 265 23.12 -5.74 9.27
N TRP A 266 22.68 -5.72 8.01
CA TRP A 266 23.14 -6.63 6.99
C TRP A 266 22.94 -6.06 5.59
N THR A 267 23.74 -6.57 4.65
CA THR A 267 23.67 -6.30 3.22
C THR A 267 23.48 -7.62 2.49
N TYR A 268 22.59 -7.63 1.52
CA TYR A 268 22.39 -8.74 0.60
C TYR A 268 22.74 -8.31 -0.82
N ARG A 269 23.54 -9.13 -1.51
CA ARG A 269 23.88 -8.98 -2.92
C ARG A 269 23.92 -10.37 -3.55
N ASP A 270 23.17 -10.60 -4.64
CA ASP A 270 23.23 -11.85 -5.42
C ASP A 270 24.06 -11.64 -6.71
N ARG A 271 23.65 -10.65 -7.50
CA ARG A 271 24.27 -10.29 -8.79
C ARG A 271 24.37 -8.76 -8.92
N ASN A 272 25.01 -8.31 -10.02
CA ASN A 272 25.09 -6.88 -10.32
C ASN A 272 23.82 -6.39 -11.05
N PHE A 273 22.68 -6.43 -10.39
CA PHE A 273 21.41 -5.92 -10.87
C PHE A 273 20.69 -5.15 -9.76
N PRO A 274 20.16 -3.95 -10.04
CA PRO A 274 19.50 -3.13 -9.05
C PRO A 274 18.22 -3.75 -8.51
N TYR A 275 17.84 -3.31 -7.29
CA TYR A 275 16.56 -3.61 -6.67
C TYR A 275 15.66 -2.38 -6.72
N TYR A 276 14.61 -2.43 -7.57
CA TYR A 276 13.64 -1.35 -7.74
C TYR A 276 12.35 -1.61 -6.99
N SER A 277 12.02 -2.89 -6.77
CA SER A 277 10.81 -3.24 -6.04
C SER A 277 10.92 -2.87 -4.56
N SER A 278 9.81 -2.43 -3.97
CA SER A 278 9.67 -2.29 -2.51
C SER A 278 9.49 -3.67 -1.89
N PRO A 279 10.12 -3.97 -0.74
CA PRO A 279 10.07 -5.30 -0.16
C PRO A 279 8.72 -5.61 0.49
N ALA A 280 8.38 -6.91 0.60
CA ALA A 280 7.37 -7.39 1.54
C ALA A 280 8.04 -7.94 2.79
N ILE A 281 7.53 -7.55 3.98
CA ILE A 281 8.15 -7.88 5.27
C ILE A 281 7.18 -8.71 6.10
N THR A 282 7.59 -9.92 6.45
CA THR A 282 6.89 -10.79 7.40
C THR A 282 7.68 -10.94 8.70
N ASP A 283 7.15 -11.68 9.67
CA ASP A 283 7.86 -11.96 10.91
C ASP A 283 9.22 -12.65 10.71
N LYS A 284 9.37 -13.41 9.62
CA LYS A 284 10.56 -14.25 9.37
C LYS A 284 11.31 -13.90 8.10
N TRP A 285 10.62 -13.34 7.10
CA TRP A 285 11.14 -13.23 5.74
C TRP A 285 11.02 -11.83 5.19
N VAL A 286 11.98 -11.47 4.37
CA VAL A 286 11.95 -10.31 3.48
C VAL A 286 11.89 -10.82 2.05
N ILE A 287 10.90 -10.37 1.29
CA ILE A 287 10.69 -10.76 -0.10
C ILE A 287 10.88 -9.53 -0.98
N VAL A 288 11.74 -9.63 -1.99
CA VAL A 288 12.06 -8.51 -2.90
C VAL A 288 12.23 -8.99 -4.34
N GLY A 289 11.73 -8.22 -5.29
CA GLY A 289 11.97 -8.43 -6.71
C GLY A 289 13.28 -7.79 -7.17
N GLY A 290 13.99 -8.43 -8.08
CA GLY A 290 15.23 -7.93 -8.65
C GLY A 290 15.20 -7.81 -10.16
N ARG A 291 16.01 -6.89 -10.71
CA ARG A 291 16.21 -6.78 -12.16
C ARG A 291 17.07 -7.90 -12.75
N ASP A 292 17.58 -8.80 -11.90
CA ASP A 292 18.19 -10.07 -12.28
C ASP A 292 17.18 -11.14 -12.70
N LYS A 293 15.88 -10.75 -12.83
CA LYS A 293 14.74 -11.61 -13.20
C LYS A 293 14.39 -12.62 -12.12
N ARG A 294 14.51 -12.22 -10.86
CA ARG A 294 14.21 -13.09 -9.72
C ARG A 294 13.39 -12.40 -8.65
N LEU A 295 12.60 -13.20 -7.98
CA LEU A 295 12.07 -12.91 -6.66
C LEU A 295 12.99 -13.57 -5.63
N HIS A 296 13.47 -12.81 -4.66
CA HIS A 296 14.35 -13.26 -3.58
C HIS A 296 13.58 -13.33 -2.28
N CYS A 297 13.81 -14.39 -1.50
CA CYS A 297 13.35 -14.50 -0.13
C CYS A 297 14.58 -14.59 0.78
N LEU A 298 14.66 -13.66 1.72
CA LEU A 298 15.77 -13.53 2.64
C LEU A 298 15.30 -13.78 4.06
N ASP A 299 16.19 -14.34 4.88
CA ASP A 299 16.01 -14.38 6.31
C ASP A 299 16.05 -12.96 6.86
N ARG A 300 15.01 -12.56 7.56
CA ARG A 300 14.81 -11.18 8.02
C ARG A 300 15.92 -10.68 8.95
N GLU A 301 16.44 -11.55 9.83
CA GLU A 301 17.43 -11.17 10.82
C GLU A 301 18.86 -11.13 10.27
N THR A 302 19.15 -11.97 9.29
CA THR A 302 20.52 -12.20 8.82
C THR A 302 20.78 -11.77 7.38
N GLY A 303 19.74 -11.48 6.60
CA GLY A 303 19.85 -11.18 5.18
C GLY A 303 20.26 -12.38 4.30
N LYS A 304 20.33 -13.60 4.87
CA LYS A 304 20.74 -14.79 4.11
C LYS A 304 19.62 -15.28 3.20
N ASP A 305 20.00 -15.74 2.02
CA ASP A 305 19.12 -16.43 1.09
C ASP A 305 18.37 -17.59 1.74
N ARG A 306 17.09 -17.67 1.47
CA ARG A 306 16.23 -18.83 1.77
C ARG A 306 15.90 -19.59 0.49
N TRP A 307 15.40 -18.86 -0.51
CA TRP A 307 15.12 -19.37 -1.84
C TRP A 307 15.05 -18.19 -2.84
N LYS A 308 15.11 -18.54 -4.12
CA LYS A 308 14.92 -17.63 -5.25
C LYS A 308 13.94 -18.26 -6.24
N PHE A 309 13.02 -17.45 -6.74
CA PHE A 309 12.11 -17.83 -7.82
C PHE A 309 12.50 -17.07 -9.09
N SER A 310 12.70 -17.77 -10.22
CA SER A 310 13.11 -17.15 -11.48
C SER A 310 11.91 -16.84 -12.36
N THR A 311 11.83 -15.61 -12.84
CA THR A 311 10.94 -15.16 -13.90
C THR A 311 11.71 -15.05 -15.22
N ARG A 312 11.03 -14.68 -16.32
CA ARG A 312 11.69 -14.45 -17.62
C ARG A 312 12.01 -12.98 -17.87
N GLY A 313 11.42 -12.06 -17.10
CA GLY A 313 11.59 -10.61 -17.13
C GLY A 313 12.05 -10.04 -15.80
N LYS A 314 12.34 -8.74 -15.75
CA LYS A 314 12.64 -8.00 -14.52
C LYS A 314 11.44 -8.07 -13.55
N VAL A 315 11.71 -8.00 -12.25
CA VAL A 315 10.69 -7.96 -11.22
C VAL A 315 10.76 -6.60 -10.53
N ASP A 316 10.23 -5.57 -11.21
CA ASP A 316 10.10 -4.20 -10.67
C ASP A 316 8.80 -4.06 -9.87
N SER A 317 7.79 -4.87 -10.14
CA SER A 317 6.57 -5.01 -9.32
C SER A 317 6.93 -5.41 -7.89
N SER A 318 6.35 -4.72 -6.91
CA SER A 318 6.62 -5.01 -5.51
C SER A 318 5.77 -6.18 -5.01
N PRO A 319 6.35 -7.26 -4.48
CA PRO A 319 5.64 -8.46 -4.08
C PRO A 319 4.70 -8.18 -2.90
N VAL A 320 3.57 -8.85 -2.85
CA VAL A 320 2.63 -8.82 -1.73
C VAL A 320 2.49 -10.22 -1.14
N VAL A 321 2.70 -10.33 0.17
CA VAL A 321 2.48 -11.58 0.91
C VAL A 321 1.03 -11.63 1.38
N SER A 322 0.36 -12.75 1.11
CA SER A 322 -0.98 -13.08 1.59
C SER A 322 -0.93 -14.48 2.21
N ARG A 323 -0.80 -14.55 3.52
CA ARG A 323 -0.61 -15.78 4.30
C ARG A 323 0.62 -16.57 3.84
N ASP A 324 0.41 -17.71 3.16
CA ASP A 324 1.42 -18.62 2.64
C ASP A 324 1.78 -18.40 1.17
N LYS A 325 1.22 -17.35 0.56
CA LYS A 325 1.37 -17.01 -0.86
C LYS A 325 2.01 -15.66 -1.06
N ILE A 326 2.71 -15.50 -2.16
CA ILE A 326 3.26 -14.23 -2.62
C ILE A 326 2.67 -13.94 -3.99
N VAL A 327 2.15 -12.74 -4.19
CA VAL A 327 1.67 -12.26 -5.50
C VAL A 327 2.67 -11.26 -6.03
N VAL A 328 3.07 -11.40 -7.29
CA VAL A 328 4.02 -10.49 -7.93
C VAL A 328 3.85 -10.45 -9.45
N GLY A 329 3.97 -9.26 -10.02
CA GLY A 329 4.07 -9.04 -11.45
C GLY A 329 5.51 -9.13 -11.95
N SER A 330 5.68 -9.35 -13.26
CA SER A 330 7.00 -9.35 -13.90
C SER A 330 6.92 -8.69 -15.28
N SER A 331 8.03 -8.14 -15.72
CA SER A 331 8.16 -7.59 -17.10
C SER A 331 8.16 -8.67 -18.19
N ASP A 332 7.99 -9.95 -17.84
CA ASP A 332 7.71 -11.01 -18.81
C ASP A 332 6.22 -11.13 -19.17
N GLY A 333 5.38 -10.22 -18.66
CA GLY A 333 3.96 -10.20 -18.93
C GLY A 333 3.13 -11.18 -18.09
N ARG A 334 3.69 -11.69 -16.99
CA ARG A 334 3.00 -12.64 -16.12
C ARG A 334 2.77 -12.10 -14.72
N LEU A 335 1.59 -12.39 -14.19
CA LEU A 335 1.28 -12.31 -12.77
C LEU A 335 1.50 -13.70 -12.16
N TYR A 336 2.29 -13.77 -11.10
CA TYR A 336 2.64 -15.01 -10.42
C TYR A 336 2.06 -15.08 -9.02
N ILE A 337 1.68 -16.29 -8.60
CA ILE A 337 1.52 -16.67 -7.19
C ILE A 337 2.59 -17.70 -6.87
N VAL A 338 3.41 -17.38 -5.86
CA VAL A 338 4.56 -18.19 -5.44
C VAL A 338 4.37 -18.60 -3.98
N SER A 339 4.75 -19.84 -3.65
CA SER A 339 4.74 -20.32 -2.25
C SER A 339 5.74 -19.53 -1.39
N LEU A 340 5.28 -18.98 -0.27
CA LEU A 340 6.14 -18.24 0.67
C LEU A 340 7.20 -19.16 1.29
N SER A 341 6.88 -20.43 1.58
CA SER A 341 7.78 -21.36 2.25
C SER A 341 8.87 -21.94 1.34
N GLU A 342 8.56 -22.16 0.05
CA GLU A 342 9.42 -22.93 -0.86
C GLU A 342 9.88 -22.15 -2.10
N GLY A 343 9.27 -21.00 -2.41
CA GLY A 343 9.58 -20.25 -3.62
C GLY A 343 9.15 -20.97 -4.92
N LYS A 344 8.16 -21.87 -4.84
CA LYS A 344 7.62 -22.58 -6.00
C LYS A 344 6.43 -21.84 -6.59
N GLU A 345 6.32 -21.84 -7.92
CA GLU A 345 5.12 -21.37 -8.60
C GLU A 345 3.92 -22.22 -8.20
N LEU A 346 2.87 -21.54 -7.74
CA LEU A 346 1.56 -22.15 -7.44
C LEU A 346 0.57 -21.90 -8.56
N TRP A 347 0.67 -20.72 -9.16
CA TRP A 347 -0.19 -20.27 -10.25
C TRP A 347 0.47 -19.13 -11.00
N SER A 348 0.18 -18.99 -12.29
CA SER A 348 0.50 -17.80 -13.06
C SER A 348 -0.56 -17.52 -14.11
N TYR A 349 -0.67 -16.26 -14.51
CA TYR A 349 -1.54 -15.80 -15.58
C TYR A 349 -0.75 -14.92 -16.55
N GLU A 350 -0.85 -15.19 -17.84
CA GLU A 350 -0.17 -14.43 -18.90
C GLU A 350 -1.08 -13.29 -19.36
N ILE A 351 -0.67 -12.07 -19.08
CA ILE A 351 -1.28 -10.83 -19.59
C ILE A 351 -0.69 -10.50 -20.97
N GLY A 352 0.61 -10.73 -21.13
CA GLY A 352 1.32 -10.52 -22.39
C GLY A 352 2.20 -9.29 -22.43
N GLU A 353 1.86 -8.23 -21.66
CA GLU A 353 2.65 -7.01 -21.53
C GLU A 353 3.17 -6.85 -20.09
N SER A 354 4.22 -6.05 -19.92
CA SER A 354 4.94 -5.87 -18.66
C SER A 354 4.01 -5.46 -17.51
N ILE A 355 4.23 -6.06 -16.33
CA ILE A 355 3.52 -5.75 -15.09
C ILE A 355 4.53 -5.16 -14.10
N ILE A 356 4.63 -3.84 -14.07
CA ILE A 356 5.47 -3.10 -13.12
C ILE A 356 4.69 -2.58 -11.92
N ALA A 357 3.39 -2.33 -12.09
CA ALA A 357 2.49 -2.01 -10.98
C ALA A 357 2.52 -3.12 -9.93
N SER A 358 2.43 -2.75 -8.65
CA SER A 358 2.34 -3.72 -7.57
C SER A 358 0.90 -4.20 -7.41
N PRO A 359 0.66 -5.50 -7.14
CA PRO A 359 -0.68 -6.00 -6.94
C PRO A 359 -1.30 -5.44 -5.65
N ALA A 360 -2.59 -5.11 -5.69
CA ALA A 360 -3.42 -4.92 -4.51
C ALA A 360 -4.09 -6.24 -4.16
N VAL A 361 -3.97 -6.66 -2.89
CA VAL A 361 -4.44 -7.97 -2.44
C VAL A 361 -5.33 -7.82 -1.22
N ILE A 362 -6.58 -8.26 -1.34
CA ILE A 362 -7.52 -8.40 -0.23
C ILE A 362 -8.05 -9.83 -0.16
N ASP A 363 -8.95 -10.12 0.79
CA ASP A 363 -9.54 -11.46 0.86
C ASP A 363 -10.20 -11.87 -0.46
N GLN A 364 -9.79 -13.01 -1.01
CA GLN A 364 -10.25 -13.61 -2.27
C GLN A 364 -10.00 -12.81 -3.56
N TRP A 365 -9.32 -11.62 -3.51
CA TRP A 365 -9.12 -10.77 -4.68
C TRP A 365 -7.68 -10.33 -4.88
N ILE A 366 -7.28 -10.25 -6.13
CA ILE A 366 -6.06 -9.62 -6.60
C ILE A 366 -6.44 -8.61 -7.68
N VAL A 367 -5.97 -7.37 -7.57
CA VAL A 367 -6.15 -6.34 -8.60
C VAL A 367 -4.78 -5.83 -9.02
N VAL A 368 -4.54 -5.71 -10.31
CA VAL A 368 -3.27 -5.22 -10.87
C VAL A 368 -3.49 -4.47 -12.17
N GLY A 369 -2.76 -3.38 -12.38
CA GLY A 369 -2.62 -2.70 -13.66
C GLY A 369 -1.43 -3.26 -14.46
N ALA A 370 -1.46 -3.15 -15.77
CA ALA A 370 -0.38 -3.55 -16.65
C ALA A 370 -0.09 -2.51 -17.74
N GLU A 371 1.07 -2.63 -18.39
CA GLU A 371 1.48 -1.67 -19.43
C GLU A 371 0.70 -1.82 -20.75
N ASP A 372 -0.16 -2.86 -20.88
CA ASP A 372 -1.13 -2.99 -21.98
C ASP A 372 -2.34 -2.04 -21.88
N GLY A 373 -2.41 -1.27 -20.79
CA GLY A 373 -3.49 -0.34 -20.54
C GLY A 373 -4.78 -0.97 -20.01
N PHE A 374 -4.66 -2.12 -19.32
CA PHE A 374 -5.80 -2.74 -18.64
C PHE A 374 -5.55 -2.91 -17.15
N VAL A 375 -6.63 -2.79 -16.39
CA VAL A 375 -6.72 -3.23 -15.00
C VAL A 375 -7.33 -4.61 -14.99
N TYR A 376 -6.70 -5.56 -14.30
CA TYR A 376 -7.16 -6.94 -14.17
C TYR A 376 -7.55 -7.24 -12.73
N ALA A 377 -8.67 -7.93 -12.54
CA ALA A 377 -9.08 -8.43 -11.23
C ALA A 377 -9.28 -9.95 -11.29
N PHE A 378 -8.65 -10.62 -10.34
CA PHE A 378 -8.72 -12.06 -10.18
C PHE A 378 -9.37 -12.41 -8.85
N GLY A 379 -10.11 -13.51 -8.81
CA GLY A 379 -10.77 -13.97 -7.60
C GLY A 379 -11.17 -15.45 -7.68
N LYS A 380 -11.97 -15.88 -6.69
CA LYS A 380 -12.49 -17.26 -6.63
C LYS A 380 -13.49 -17.55 -7.75
#